data_a2ba2b7185d6b4ff96f7cf4434c782dd
#
_entry.id   a2ba2b7185d6b4ff96f7cf4434c782dd
#
_cell.length_a   1.000
_cell.length_b   1.000
_cell.length_c   1.000
_cell.angle_alpha   90.00
_cell.angle_beta   90.00
_cell.angle_gamma   90.00
#
_symmetry.space_group_name_H-M   'P 1'
#
loop_
_entity.id
_entity.type
_entity.pdbx_description
1 polymer ?
#
loop_
_entity_poly.entity_id
_entity_poly.type
_entity_poly.pdbx_seq_one_letter_code
_entity_poly.pdbx_strand_id
1 'polypeptide(L)'
;MLMDIAVERATPFDASTMAALHQNCFPRPWDEAAMATFIASPDTICLLASINDDSRRTAAGFLIARKAADEAELLTLAVAPQWRRAGLGSALVKSAMATLGESGATRLFLEVEDGNEAALRLYRSLGATAVGRRARYYEHRADAAIFSLAL
;
A
#
# COMPACT_ATOMS: atom_id res chain seq x y z
N MET A 1 -1.18 -27.61 2.04
CA MET A 1 0.00 -26.72 2.09
C MET A 1 -0.42 -25.38 2.65
N LEU A 2 0.22 -24.94 3.72
CA LEU A 2 -0.03 -23.64 4.31
C LEU A 2 0.92 -22.63 3.67
N MET A 3 0.36 -21.54 3.16
CA MET A 3 1.12 -20.39 2.70
C MET A 3 1.16 -19.36 3.82
N ASP A 4 2.36 -18.96 4.21
CA ASP A 4 2.55 -17.93 5.22
C ASP A 4 2.80 -16.59 4.55
N ILE A 5 2.10 -15.57 5.03
CA ILE A 5 2.33 -14.18 4.63
C ILE A 5 3.28 -13.55 5.65
N ALA A 6 4.36 -12.96 5.15
CA ALA A 6 5.28 -12.18 5.97
C ALA A 6 5.28 -10.74 5.47
N VAL A 7 5.18 -9.77 6.38
CA VAL A 7 5.27 -8.34 6.07
C VAL A 7 6.45 -7.77 6.82
N GLU A 8 7.40 -7.19 6.08
CA GLU A 8 8.63 -6.64 6.63
C GLU A 8 8.91 -5.26 6.05
N ARG A 9 9.74 -4.49 6.74
CA ARG A 9 10.26 -3.24 6.20
C ARG A 9 11.09 -3.52 4.95
N ALA A 10 10.82 -2.79 3.87
CA ALA A 10 11.64 -2.85 2.67
C ALA A 10 13.01 -2.25 2.94
N THR A 11 14.03 -2.81 2.30
CA THR A 11 15.41 -2.33 2.34
C THR A 11 15.79 -1.79 0.95
N PRO A 12 16.92 -1.06 0.82
CA PRO A 12 17.34 -0.59 -0.50
C PRO A 12 17.49 -1.69 -1.55
N PHE A 13 17.75 -2.94 -1.12
CA PHE A 13 17.83 -4.09 -2.01
C PHE A 13 16.48 -4.48 -2.63
N ASP A 14 15.37 -3.99 -2.07
CA ASP A 14 14.03 -4.32 -2.52
C ASP A 14 13.49 -3.36 -3.58
N ALA A 15 14.21 -2.28 -3.91
CA ALA A 15 13.74 -1.24 -4.82
C ALA A 15 13.39 -1.78 -6.21
N SER A 16 14.21 -2.65 -6.78
CA SER A 16 13.94 -3.24 -8.09
C SER A 16 12.72 -4.16 -8.07
N THR A 17 12.56 -4.94 -7.02
CA THR A 17 11.41 -5.82 -6.81
C THR A 17 10.12 -4.99 -6.70
N MET A 18 10.14 -3.92 -5.92
CA MET A 18 9.00 -3.02 -5.77
C MET A 18 8.62 -2.35 -7.10
N ALA A 19 9.61 -1.92 -7.87
CA ALA A 19 9.38 -1.33 -9.20
C ALA A 19 8.73 -2.34 -10.14
N ALA A 20 9.18 -3.59 -10.15
CA ALA A 20 8.60 -4.64 -10.97
C ALA A 20 7.14 -4.95 -10.56
N LEU A 21 6.86 -5.00 -9.27
CA LEU A 21 5.50 -5.19 -8.75
C LEU A 21 4.59 -4.02 -9.15
N HIS A 22 5.09 -2.79 -9.05
CA HIS A 22 4.33 -1.59 -9.41
C HIS A 22 3.98 -1.57 -10.90
N GLN A 23 4.93 -1.95 -11.74
CA GLN A 23 4.75 -2.03 -13.20
C GLN A 23 3.61 -2.97 -13.57
N ASN A 24 3.42 -4.07 -12.84
CA ASN A 24 2.36 -5.03 -13.11
C ASN A 24 0.97 -4.57 -12.61
N CYS A 25 0.91 -3.52 -11.81
CA CYS A 25 -0.33 -3.07 -11.17
C CYS A 25 -0.83 -1.73 -11.68
N PHE A 26 0.04 -0.89 -12.25
CA PHE A 26 -0.29 0.49 -12.59
C PHE A 26 0.11 0.85 -14.01
N PRO A 27 -0.70 1.67 -14.72
CA PRO A 27 -0.38 2.08 -16.12
C PRO A 27 0.78 3.08 -16.19
N ARG A 28 1.04 3.82 -15.10
CA ARG A 28 2.16 4.78 -14.99
C ARG A 28 3.00 4.40 -13.78
N PRO A 29 3.81 3.33 -13.91
CA PRO A 29 4.53 2.81 -12.76
C PRO A 29 5.69 3.72 -12.35
N TRP A 30 6.01 3.67 -11.08
CA TRP A 30 7.22 4.30 -10.53
C TRP A 30 8.40 3.35 -10.76
N ASP A 31 9.55 3.94 -11.10
CA ASP A 31 10.75 3.17 -11.41
C ASP A 31 11.56 2.83 -10.14
N GLU A 32 12.65 2.11 -10.35
CA GLU A 32 13.53 1.68 -9.25
C GLU A 32 14.11 2.88 -8.49
N ALA A 33 14.49 3.96 -9.20
CA ALA A 33 15.05 5.15 -8.57
C ALA A 33 14.02 5.82 -7.65
N ALA A 34 12.76 5.89 -8.08
CA ALA A 34 11.68 6.42 -7.25
C ALA A 34 11.48 5.55 -6.00
N MET A 35 11.48 4.22 -6.14
CA MET A 35 11.35 3.31 -5.01
C MET A 35 12.50 3.47 -4.03
N ALA A 36 13.74 3.59 -4.51
CA ALA A 36 14.90 3.82 -3.66
C ALA A 36 14.78 5.12 -2.88
N THR A 37 14.26 6.18 -3.50
CA THR A 37 14.03 7.47 -2.85
C THR A 37 13.01 7.34 -1.71
N PHE A 38 11.90 6.66 -1.93
CA PHE A 38 10.92 6.42 -0.86
C PHE A 38 11.50 5.59 0.28
N ILE A 39 12.23 4.53 -0.03
CA ILE A 39 12.84 3.65 1.00
C ILE A 39 13.81 4.44 1.87
N ALA A 40 14.57 5.37 1.28
CA ALA A 40 15.55 6.17 1.98
C ALA A 40 14.95 7.33 2.78
N SER A 41 13.70 7.73 2.50
CA SER A 41 13.07 8.87 3.17
C SER A 41 12.66 8.52 4.60
N PRO A 42 13.03 9.33 5.61
CA PRO A 42 12.66 9.05 7.00
C PRO A 42 11.16 9.22 7.27
N ASP A 43 10.44 9.95 6.41
CA ASP A 43 9.01 10.19 6.58
C ASP A 43 8.13 9.11 5.97
N THR A 44 8.71 8.20 5.22
CA THR A 44 7.96 7.11 4.58
C THR A 44 8.12 5.79 5.31
N ILE A 45 7.08 4.98 5.19
CA ILE A 45 7.11 3.57 5.57
C ILE A 45 6.91 2.76 4.30
N CYS A 46 7.90 1.91 4.00
CA CYS A 46 7.83 0.99 2.88
C CYS A 46 7.78 -0.43 3.43
N LEU A 47 6.68 -1.13 3.17
CA LEU A 47 6.46 -2.49 3.64
C LEU A 47 6.38 -3.44 2.45
N LEU A 48 7.07 -4.55 2.54
CA LEU A 48 7.06 -5.60 1.53
C LEU A 48 6.37 -6.84 2.07
N ALA A 49 5.38 -7.35 1.35
CA ALA A 49 4.72 -8.60 1.69
C ALA A 49 5.27 -9.71 0.82
N SER A 50 5.60 -10.83 1.45
CA SER A 50 6.09 -12.02 0.79
C SER A 50 5.23 -13.22 1.16
N ILE A 51 5.15 -14.18 0.25
CA ILE A 51 4.55 -15.47 0.51
C ILE A 51 5.65 -16.50 0.65
N ASN A 52 5.65 -17.19 1.79
CA ASN A 52 6.55 -18.28 2.06
C ASN A 52 5.82 -19.60 1.77
N ASP A 53 6.39 -20.39 0.88
CA ASP A 53 5.83 -21.66 0.43
C ASP A 53 6.97 -22.67 0.44
N ASP A 54 6.92 -23.62 1.38
CA ASP A 54 7.96 -24.62 1.61
C ASP A 54 9.34 -23.94 1.79
N SER A 55 10.21 -24.03 0.79
CA SER A 55 11.56 -23.44 0.83
C SER A 55 11.64 -22.13 0.03
N ARG A 56 10.53 -21.65 -0.52
CA ARG A 56 10.52 -20.49 -1.42
C ARG A 56 9.84 -19.28 -0.78
N ARG A 57 10.51 -18.14 -0.93
CA ARG A 57 9.95 -16.84 -0.55
C ARG A 57 9.72 -16.01 -1.81
N THR A 58 8.48 -15.59 -2.03
CA THR A 58 8.10 -14.81 -3.21
C THR A 58 7.54 -13.46 -2.78
N ALA A 59 8.14 -12.38 -3.28
CA ALA A 59 7.60 -11.04 -3.08
C ALA A 59 6.27 -10.94 -3.84
N ALA A 60 5.21 -10.52 -3.15
CA ALA A 60 3.85 -10.57 -3.68
C ALA A 60 3.12 -9.23 -3.64
N GLY A 61 3.61 -8.27 -2.88
CA GLY A 61 2.99 -6.95 -2.79
C GLY A 61 3.80 -6.02 -1.92
N PHE A 62 3.46 -4.73 -1.96
CA PHE A 62 4.08 -3.74 -1.10
C PHE A 62 3.14 -2.57 -0.84
N LEU A 63 3.49 -1.77 0.16
CA LEU A 63 2.77 -0.56 0.53
C LEU A 63 3.78 0.54 0.85
N ILE A 64 3.49 1.75 0.39
CA ILE A 64 4.22 2.95 0.79
C ILE A 64 3.24 3.93 1.39
N ALA A 65 3.52 4.40 2.59
CA ALA A 65 2.79 5.45 3.28
C ALA A 65 3.76 6.52 3.75
N ARG A 66 3.28 7.74 3.88
CA ARG A 66 4.08 8.88 4.33
C ARG A 66 3.41 9.54 5.52
N LYS A 67 4.21 9.81 6.55
CA LYS A 67 3.77 10.49 7.76
C LYS A 67 4.14 11.97 7.71
N ALA A 68 3.20 12.82 8.08
CA ALA A 68 3.43 14.25 8.27
C ALA A 68 2.73 14.68 9.57
N ALA A 69 3.50 15.07 10.59
CA ALA A 69 3.00 15.36 11.93
C ALA A 69 2.25 14.13 12.52
N ASP A 70 0.99 14.26 12.89
CA ASP A 70 0.19 13.19 13.47
C ASP A 70 -0.74 12.50 12.44
N GLU A 71 -0.55 12.79 11.16
CA GLU A 71 -1.32 12.19 10.08
C GLU A 71 -0.41 11.43 9.13
N ALA A 72 -0.99 10.52 8.37
CA ALA A 72 -0.29 9.78 7.33
C ALA A 72 -1.18 9.63 6.10
N GLU A 73 -0.57 9.42 4.95
CA GLU A 73 -1.29 9.11 3.72
C GLU A 73 -0.73 7.87 3.06
N LEU A 74 -1.60 7.06 2.51
CA LEU A 74 -1.23 5.92 1.69
C LEU A 74 -0.85 6.45 0.30
N LEU A 75 0.41 6.24 -0.11
CA LEU A 75 0.88 6.68 -1.42
C LEU A 75 0.60 5.63 -2.49
N THR A 76 0.83 4.36 -2.17
CA THR A 76 0.56 3.26 -3.08
C THR A 76 0.41 1.94 -2.34
N LEU A 77 -0.41 1.06 -2.88
CA LEU A 77 -0.59 -0.31 -2.43
C LEU A 77 -0.66 -1.19 -3.69
N ALA A 78 0.27 -2.11 -3.81
CA ALA A 78 0.35 -3.00 -4.95
C ALA A 78 0.34 -4.46 -4.48
N VAL A 79 -0.52 -5.26 -5.07
CA VAL A 79 -0.55 -6.72 -4.87
C VAL A 79 -0.48 -7.36 -6.24
N ALA A 80 0.49 -8.23 -6.44
CA ALA A 80 0.65 -8.93 -7.72
C ALA A 80 -0.66 -9.64 -8.09
N PRO A 81 -1.09 -9.58 -9.37
CA PRO A 81 -2.38 -10.14 -9.79
C PRO A 81 -2.61 -11.59 -9.38
N GLN A 82 -1.58 -12.42 -9.48
CA GLN A 82 -1.67 -13.84 -9.13
C GLN A 82 -1.85 -14.11 -7.63
N TRP A 83 -1.58 -13.10 -6.79
CA TRP A 83 -1.68 -13.22 -5.34
C TRP A 83 -2.84 -12.43 -4.73
N ARG A 84 -3.71 -11.87 -5.57
CA ARG A 84 -4.90 -11.17 -5.09
C ARG A 84 -5.87 -12.15 -4.43
N ARG A 85 -6.68 -11.64 -3.49
CA ARG A 85 -7.61 -12.41 -2.66
C ARG A 85 -6.94 -13.39 -1.69
N ALA A 86 -5.63 -13.26 -1.48
CA ALA A 86 -4.91 -14.06 -0.49
C ALA A 86 -4.73 -13.33 0.85
N GLY A 87 -5.32 -12.13 1.01
CA GLY A 87 -5.24 -11.36 2.26
C GLY A 87 -4.01 -10.46 2.38
N LEU A 88 -3.22 -10.32 1.30
CA LEU A 88 -1.99 -9.51 1.32
C LEU A 88 -2.27 -8.03 1.52
N GLY A 89 -3.27 -7.49 0.83
CA GLY A 89 -3.65 -6.08 0.97
C GLY A 89 -4.04 -5.75 2.40
N SER A 90 -4.86 -6.60 3.01
CA SER A 90 -5.26 -6.45 4.41
C SER A 90 -4.06 -6.53 5.36
N ALA A 91 -3.17 -7.49 5.15
CA ALA A 91 -1.97 -7.66 5.97
C ALA A 91 -1.06 -6.44 5.89
N LEU A 92 -0.85 -5.90 4.68
CA LEU A 92 -0.04 -4.71 4.46
C LEU A 92 -0.63 -3.47 5.14
N VAL A 93 -1.93 -3.23 4.97
CA VAL A 93 -2.59 -2.06 5.57
C VAL A 93 -2.60 -2.17 7.09
N LYS A 94 -2.91 -3.34 7.64
CA LYS A 94 -2.87 -3.56 9.10
C LYS A 94 -1.49 -3.33 9.68
N SER A 95 -0.44 -3.80 9.01
CA SER A 95 0.94 -3.57 9.44
C SER A 95 1.30 -2.08 9.39
N ALA A 96 0.87 -1.38 8.34
CA ALA A 96 1.07 0.06 8.22
C ALA A 96 0.35 0.81 9.34
N MET A 97 -0.90 0.46 9.63
CA MET A 97 -1.68 1.06 10.71
C MET A 97 -0.97 0.91 12.05
N ALA A 98 -0.48 -0.28 12.36
CA ALA A 98 0.23 -0.54 13.62
C ALA A 98 1.53 0.28 13.70
N THR A 99 2.34 0.26 12.65
CA THR A 99 3.62 0.97 12.61
C THR A 99 3.43 2.49 12.70
N LEU A 100 2.47 3.03 11.96
CA LEU A 100 2.16 4.46 11.98
C LEU A 100 1.60 4.90 13.32
N GLY A 101 0.70 4.11 13.91
CA GLY A 101 0.15 4.39 15.23
C GLY A 101 1.23 4.43 16.31
N GLU A 102 2.17 3.48 16.27
CA GLU A 102 3.30 3.46 17.20
C GLU A 102 4.21 4.69 17.05
N SER A 103 4.29 5.26 15.86
CA SER A 103 5.09 6.46 15.58
C SER A 103 4.34 7.77 15.88
N GLY A 104 3.11 7.70 16.39
CA GLY A 104 2.33 8.87 16.80
C GLY A 104 1.32 9.38 15.79
N ALA A 105 1.14 8.71 14.66
CA ALA A 105 0.08 9.07 13.72
C ALA A 105 -1.27 8.65 14.27
N THR A 106 -2.30 9.47 14.06
CA THR A 106 -3.66 9.23 14.55
C THR A 106 -4.64 8.86 13.45
N ARG A 107 -4.30 9.18 12.19
CA ARG A 107 -5.14 8.91 11.03
C ARG A 107 -4.29 8.55 9.82
N LEU A 108 -4.81 7.60 9.03
CA LEU A 108 -4.27 7.26 7.73
C LEU A 108 -5.31 7.62 6.66
N PHE A 109 -4.93 8.53 5.77
CA PHE A 109 -5.77 8.92 4.63
C PHE A 109 -5.41 8.09 3.40
N LEU A 110 -6.42 7.74 2.62
CA LEU A 110 -6.22 7.00 1.38
C LEU A 110 -7.26 7.41 0.34
N GLU A 111 -6.87 7.31 -0.93
CA GLU A 111 -7.75 7.61 -2.05
C GLU A 111 -8.12 6.32 -2.78
N VAL A 112 -9.38 6.25 -3.19
CA VAL A 112 -9.88 5.12 -3.97
C VAL A 112 -10.60 5.68 -5.19
N GLU A 113 -10.13 5.32 -6.38
CA GLU A 113 -10.83 5.70 -7.61
C GLU A 113 -12.21 5.06 -7.67
N ASP A 114 -13.19 5.81 -8.19
CA ASP A 114 -14.53 5.29 -8.40
C ASP A 114 -14.44 4.06 -9.32
N GLY A 115 -15.18 3.01 -8.96
CA GLY A 115 -15.14 1.75 -9.69
C GLY A 115 -14.13 0.74 -9.18
N ASN A 116 -13.21 1.12 -8.30
CA ASN A 116 -12.28 0.18 -7.70
C ASN A 116 -12.94 -0.54 -6.51
N GLU A 117 -13.79 -1.50 -6.83
CA GLU A 117 -14.59 -2.21 -5.83
C GLU A 117 -13.75 -3.04 -4.86
N ALA A 118 -12.65 -3.62 -5.33
CA ALA A 118 -11.77 -4.41 -4.48
C ALA A 118 -11.14 -3.55 -3.37
N ALA A 119 -10.66 -2.36 -3.73
CA ALA A 119 -10.10 -1.42 -2.76
C ALA A 119 -11.16 -0.92 -1.78
N LEU A 120 -12.36 -0.59 -2.28
CA LEU A 120 -13.47 -0.15 -1.43
C LEU A 120 -13.82 -1.22 -0.39
N ARG A 121 -13.94 -2.48 -0.80
CA ARG A 121 -14.22 -3.58 0.11
C ARG A 121 -13.13 -3.74 1.17
N LEU A 122 -11.85 -3.69 0.73
CA LEU A 122 -10.72 -3.80 1.63
C LEU A 122 -10.75 -2.72 2.71
N TYR A 123 -10.82 -1.48 2.31
CA TYR A 123 -10.73 -0.36 3.25
C TYR A 123 -11.95 -0.28 4.17
N ARG A 124 -13.13 -0.53 3.66
CA ARG A 124 -14.35 -0.60 4.48
C ARG A 124 -14.27 -1.72 5.50
N SER A 125 -13.72 -2.87 5.13
CA SER A 125 -13.54 -3.99 6.06
C SER A 125 -12.60 -3.66 7.22
N LEU A 126 -11.70 -2.68 7.02
CA LEU A 126 -10.77 -2.21 8.05
C LEU A 126 -11.32 -1.03 8.85
N GLY A 127 -12.53 -0.59 8.57
CA GLY A 127 -13.18 0.49 9.30
C GLY A 127 -12.99 1.89 8.71
N ALA A 128 -12.57 1.99 7.45
CA ALA A 128 -12.40 3.28 6.79
C ALA A 128 -13.74 4.00 6.60
N THR A 129 -13.73 5.32 6.81
CA THR A 129 -14.88 6.19 6.60
C THR A 129 -14.58 7.20 5.50
N ALA A 130 -15.58 7.47 4.66
CA ALA A 130 -15.45 8.47 3.60
C ALA A 130 -15.42 9.87 4.20
N VAL A 131 -14.43 10.68 3.83
CA VAL A 131 -14.24 12.03 4.37
C VAL A 131 -14.17 13.10 3.29
N GLY A 132 -14.12 12.73 2.01
CA GLY A 132 -14.08 13.70 0.92
C GLY A 132 -14.02 13.05 -0.44
N ARG A 133 -13.83 13.88 -1.44
CA ARG A 133 -13.71 13.47 -2.83
C ARG A 133 -12.66 14.33 -3.54
N ARG A 134 -12.00 13.74 -4.53
CA ARG A 134 -11.08 14.46 -5.42
C ARG A 134 -11.52 14.27 -6.86
N ALA A 135 -11.83 15.38 -7.55
CA ALA A 135 -12.12 15.36 -8.99
C ALA A 135 -10.81 15.26 -9.78
N ARG A 136 -10.80 14.43 -10.83
CA ARG A 136 -9.58 14.14 -11.61
C ARG A 136 -9.77 14.35 -13.12
N TYR A 137 -10.68 15.21 -13.50
CA TYR A 137 -11.00 15.42 -14.92
C TYR A 137 -9.80 15.92 -15.75
N TYR A 138 -8.85 16.62 -15.15
CA TYR A 138 -7.63 17.07 -15.84
C TYR A 138 -6.66 15.93 -16.16
N GLU A 139 -6.74 14.84 -15.45
CA GLU A 139 -5.84 13.70 -15.59
C GLU A 139 -6.46 12.59 -16.43
N HIS A 140 -7.65 12.80 -16.97
CA HIS A 140 -8.44 11.77 -17.68
C HIS A 140 -8.60 10.49 -16.85
N ARG A 141 -8.72 10.67 -15.54
CA ARG A 141 -8.91 9.58 -14.58
C ARG A 141 -10.26 9.71 -13.90
N ALA A 142 -10.75 8.60 -13.37
CA ALA A 142 -11.95 8.62 -12.56
C ALA A 142 -11.75 9.49 -11.32
N ASP A 143 -12.82 10.12 -10.83
CA ASP A 143 -12.80 10.77 -9.54
C ASP A 143 -12.50 9.77 -8.44
N ALA A 144 -11.98 10.23 -7.33
CA ALA A 144 -11.64 9.39 -6.21
C ALA A 144 -12.36 9.82 -4.94
N ALA A 145 -12.74 8.84 -4.14
CA ALA A 145 -13.19 9.05 -2.78
C ALA A 145 -11.98 9.07 -1.85
N ILE A 146 -12.00 9.95 -0.86
CA ILE A 146 -10.98 10.03 0.18
C ILE A 146 -11.54 9.38 1.43
N PHE A 147 -10.80 8.42 1.97
CA PHE A 147 -11.15 7.69 3.18
C PHE A 147 -10.16 7.97 4.30
N SER A 148 -10.60 7.78 5.52
CA SER A 148 -9.76 7.90 6.71
C SER A 148 -9.88 6.64 7.55
N LEU A 149 -8.75 6.12 8.01
CA LEU A 149 -8.64 5.06 9.01
C LEU A 149 -8.10 5.66 10.29
N ALA A 150 -8.80 5.43 11.40
CA ALA A 150 -8.30 5.81 12.72
C ALA A 150 -7.17 4.84 13.14
N LEU A 151 -6.10 5.39 13.69
CA LEU A 151 -4.93 4.62 14.10
C LEU A 151 -4.83 4.49 15.62
#